data_506d11a2ef46b7de69475d6c32473d62
#
_entry.id   506d11a2ef46b7de69475d6c32473d62
#
_cell.length_a   1.000
_cell.length_b   1.000
_cell.length_c   1.000
_cell.angle_alpha   90.00
_cell.angle_beta   90.00
_cell.angle_gamma   90.00
#
_symmetry.space_group_name_H-M   'P 1'
#
loop_
_entity.id
_entity.type
_entity.pdbx_description
1 polymer ?
#
loop_
_entity_poly.entity_id
_entity_poly.type
_entity_poly.pdbx_seq_one_letter_code
_entity_poly.pdbx_strand_id
1 'polypeptide(L)'
;MGSTVKNFSRGIIEGFFGRQWSWQTRQAYASFLKQNNYQYYIYAPKVDRYLRRCWSEPWPAAEYAHLQQLSQIYQQAQVAWGIGITPFEIHHNFDDDAKAKLDTKIRSINNLQPDILAILFDDMRGDFARLAQTQSDITHRIMEQSTASSFIMCPTYYSTDPVLDRVFGDRPPLYLKTLGQLLDPVVDVFWTGEKVCSTTYPAAHLQHITAQLGRKPVIWDNYPVNDGAKLCQFLHLRPFGESAQHLATWTAGQAINPMNQAYLSQIPLMALTASYQQDALYSAACHLGGEVFATYLLEDVAAFQDEGLELLSMERKKDLIDRYAPFQTPYSQELVDWLQGQYPFDPACLTD
;
A
#
# COMPACT_ATOMS: atom_id res chain seq x y z
N MET A 1 -1.70 14.26 -30.78
CA MET A 1 -0.75 13.61 -29.88
C MET A 1 -1.38 12.30 -29.45
N GLY A 2 -0.82 11.16 -29.85
CA GLY A 2 -1.40 9.85 -29.55
C GLY A 2 -1.27 9.59 -28.05
N SER A 3 -2.40 9.35 -27.40
CA SER A 3 -2.46 8.80 -26.04
C SER A 3 -1.78 7.44 -26.07
N THR A 4 -0.55 7.35 -25.55
CA THR A 4 0.04 6.05 -25.23
C THR A 4 -0.84 5.43 -24.14
N VAL A 5 -1.61 4.40 -24.49
CA VAL A 5 -2.37 3.61 -23.52
C VAL A 5 -1.35 3.04 -22.55
N LYS A 6 -1.33 3.54 -21.30
CA LYS A 6 -0.50 2.96 -20.24
C LYS A 6 -0.92 1.51 -20.06
N ASN A 7 0.02 0.58 -20.13
CA ASN A 7 -0.24 -0.82 -19.79
C ASN A 7 -0.56 -0.92 -18.30
N PHE A 8 -1.47 -1.83 -17.95
CA PHE A 8 -1.76 -2.16 -16.56
C PHE A 8 -0.47 -2.59 -15.84
N SER A 9 -0.19 -1.96 -14.71
CA SER A 9 0.97 -2.28 -13.88
C SER A 9 0.54 -2.72 -12.47
N ARG A 10 1.28 -3.70 -11.91
CA ARG A 10 1.04 -4.22 -10.56
C ARG A 10 2.29 -4.06 -9.72
N GLY A 11 2.14 -3.57 -8.50
CA GLY A 11 3.25 -3.39 -7.57
C GLY A 11 2.78 -3.39 -6.12
N ILE A 12 3.71 -3.05 -5.24
CA ILE A 12 3.50 -2.97 -3.80
C ILE A 12 3.56 -1.50 -3.38
N ILE A 13 2.68 -1.12 -2.45
CA ILE A 13 2.84 0.09 -1.67
C ILE A 13 2.93 -0.26 -0.18
N GLU A 14 4.07 0.02 0.45
CA GLU A 14 4.22 -0.13 1.90
C GLU A 14 3.53 1.05 2.59
N GLY A 15 2.20 1.00 2.66
CA GLY A 15 1.33 2.09 3.10
C GLY A 15 0.58 1.80 4.41
N PHE A 16 1.06 0.86 5.21
CA PHE A 16 0.42 0.41 6.44
C PHE A 16 0.96 1.12 7.70
N PHE A 17 0.17 1.08 8.75
CA PHE A 17 0.53 1.45 10.13
C PHE A 17 1.16 0.26 10.88
N GLY A 18 1.61 0.49 12.12
CA GLY A 18 2.07 -0.58 13.01
C GLY A 18 3.53 -0.98 12.81
N ARG A 19 3.85 -2.26 13.07
CA ARG A 19 5.23 -2.75 13.05
C ARG A 19 5.81 -2.68 11.64
N GLN A 20 6.91 -1.96 11.52
CA GLN A 20 7.60 -1.73 10.25
C GLN A 20 8.41 -2.93 9.79
N TRP A 21 8.51 -3.11 8.49
CA TRP A 21 9.50 -4.01 7.90
C TRP A 21 10.92 -3.54 8.18
N SER A 22 11.84 -4.47 8.40
CA SER A 22 13.26 -4.14 8.53
C SER A 22 13.84 -3.67 7.18
N TRP A 23 14.92 -2.88 7.23
CA TRP A 23 15.64 -2.50 6.01
C TRP A 23 16.11 -3.70 5.20
N GLN A 24 16.59 -4.75 5.89
CA GLN A 24 16.99 -6.00 5.25
C GLN A 24 15.82 -6.70 4.54
N THR A 25 14.64 -6.73 5.16
CA THR A 25 13.42 -7.29 4.57
C THR A 25 13.01 -6.51 3.32
N ARG A 26 13.02 -5.17 3.37
CA ARG A 26 12.74 -4.30 2.20
C ARG A 26 13.69 -4.57 1.04
N GLN A 27 14.98 -4.77 1.33
CA GLN A 27 16.00 -5.12 0.32
C GLN A 27 15.73 -6.48 -0.33
N ALA A 28 15.40 -7.50 0.48
CA ALA A 28 15.09 -8.85 -0.01
C ALA A 28 13.84 -8.87 -0.90
N TYR A 29 12.89 -7.96 -0.64
CA TYR A 29 11.65 -7.85 -1.42
C TYR A 29 11.89 -7.50 -2.89
N ALA A 30 12.95 -6.78 -3.23
CA ALA A 30 13.26 -6.43 -4.63
C ALA A 30 13.41 -7.68 -5.52
N SER A 31 14.13 -8.71 -5.04
CA SER A 31 14.27 -9.99 -5.74
C SER A 31 12.95 -10.74 -5.84
N PHE A 32 12.18 -10.81 -4.75
CA PHE A 32 10.87 -11.45 -4.74
C PHE A 32 9.92 -10.80 -5.77
N LEU A 33 9.85 -9.47 -5.80
CA LEU A 33 8.99 -8.74 -6.72
C LEU A 33 9.39 -9.00 -8.18
N LYS A 34 10.69 -8.96 -8.49
CA LYS A 34 11.18 -9.26 -9.84
C LYS A 34 10.81 -10.67 -10.29
N GLN A 35 11.03 -11.68 -9.44
CA GLN A 35 10.75 -13.09 -9.74
C GLN A 35 9.25 -13.36 -9.95
N ASN A 36 8.39 -12.56 -9.30
CA ASN A 36 6.93 -12.70 -9.37
C ASN A 36 6.26 -11.67 -10.30
N ASN A 37 7.03 -11.05 -11.22
CA ASN A 37 6.52 -10.12 -12.23
C ASN A 37 5.78 -8.89 -11.67
N TYR A 38 6.16 -8.42 -10.49
CA TYR A 38 5.75 -7.13 -9.97
C TYR A 38 6.62 -6.03 -10.57
N GLN A 39 6.01 -4.92 -10.99
CA GLN A 39 6.69 -3.87 -11.75
C GLN A 39 7.27 -2.78 -10.85
N TYR A 40 6.71 -2.56 -9.65
CA TYR A 40 7.14 -1.46 -8.78
C TYR A 40 6.98 -1.77 -7.28
N TYR A 41 7.71 -1.02 -6.48
CA TYR A 41 7.56 -0.91 -5.04
C TYR A 41 7.57 0.55 -4.64
N ILE A 42 6.59 0.98 -3.84
CA ILE A 42 6.49 2.33 -3.30
C ILE A 42 6.72 2.29 -1.78
N TYR A 43 7.78 2.97 -1.34
CA TYR A 43 8.08 3.18 0.07
C TYR A 43 7.22 4.34 0.61
N ALA A 44 6.24 4.04 1.42
CA ALA A 44 5.31 5.02 1.99
C ALA A 44 4.81 4.65 3.40
N PRO A 45 5.67 4.09 4.30
CA PRO A 45 5.19 3.62 5.60
C PRO A 45 4.64 4.77 6.43
N LYS A 46 3.45 4.56 7.01
CA LYS A 46 2.69 5.59 7.77
C LYS A 46 3.42 6.09 9.02
N VAL A 47 4.36 5.31 9.54
CA VAL A 47 5.16 5.67 10.70
C VAL A 47 6.47 6.38 10.34
N ASP A 48 6.85 6.45 9.04
CA ASP A 48 7.96 7.34 8.64
C ASP A 48 7.50 8.80 8.79
N ARG A 49 7.85 9.37 9.95
CA ARG A 49 7.46 10.75 10.28
C ARG A 49 7.97 11.78 9.27
N TYR A 50 9.10 11.51 8.62
CA TYR A 50 9.73 12.42 7.64
C TYR A 50 9.06 12.38 6.26
N LEU A 51 8.21 11.41 6.01
CA LEU A 51 7.31 11.39 4.85
C LEU A 51 5.91 11.88 5.19
N ARG A 52 5.57 12.02 6.49
CA ARG A 52 4.21 12.36 6.93
C ARG A 52 4.20 13.57 7.87
N ARG A 53 4.17 13.37 9.19
CA ARG A 53 3.94 14.45 10.18
C ARG A 53 5.04 15.50 10.23
N CYS A 54 6.28 15.09 10.00
CA CYS A 54 7.46 15.96 9.94
C CYS A 54 8.02 16.00 8.51
N TRP A 55 7.14 15.98 7.51
CA TRP A 55 7.53 15.90 6.10
C TRP A 55 8.49 17.01 5.66
N SER A 56 8.44 18.19 6.28
CA SER A 56 9.32 19.31 5.98
C SER A 56 10.73 19.16 6.57
N GLU A 57 10.94 18.21 7.49
CA GLU A 57 12.26 17.96 8.10
C GLU A 57 13.07 17.00 7.22
N PRO A 58 14.41 17.12 7.20
CA PRO A 58 15.28 16.13 6.57
C PRO A 58 15.26 14.83 7.36
N TRP A 59 15.45 13.69 6.64
CA TRP A 59 15.72 12.43 7.33
C TRP A 59 17.05 12.47 8.09
N PRO A 60 17.18 11.76 9.23
CA PRO A 60 18.47 11.44 9.82
C PRO A 60 19.40 10.77 8.81
N ALA A 61 20.69 11.07 8.89
CA ALA A 61 21.67 10.59 7.91
C ALA A 61 21.66 9.05 7.73
N ALA A 62 21.49 8.30 8.83
CA ALA A 62 21.43 6.84 8.79
C ALA A 62 20.19 6.32 8.03
N GLU A 63 19.01 6.90 8.28
CA GLU A 63 17.77 6.53 7.57
C GLU A 63 17.84 6.91 6.09
N TYR A 64 18.39 8.08 5.79
CA TYR A 64 18.60 8.51 4.41
C TYR A 64 19.57 7.60 3.66
N ALA A 65 20.64 7.14 4.30
CA ALA A 65 21.56 6.16 3.71
C ALA A 65 20.87 4.82 3.38
N HIS A 66 19.96 4.36 4.23
CA HIS A 66 19.14 3.17 3.93
C HIS A 66 18.22 3.38 2.74
N LEU A 67 17.59 4.56 2.61
CA LEU A 67 16.76 4.89 1.44
C LEU A 67 17.60 4.92 0.15
N GLN A 68 18.81 5.47 0.18
CA GLN A 68 19.73 5.44 -0.95
C GLN A 68 20.11 4.01 -1.33
N GLN A 69 20.38 3.15 -0.36
CA GLN A 69 20.68 1.74 -0.59
C GLN A 69 19.49 1.00 -1.21
N LEU A 70 18.26 1.26 -0.72
CA LEU A 70 17.05 0.68 -1.32
C LEU A 70 16.88 1.12 -2.79
N SER A 71 17.01 2.41 -3.08
CA SER A 71 16.95 2.91 -4.46
C SER A 71 17.90 2.13 -5.39
N GLN A 72 19.15 1.97 -4.99
CA GLN A 72 20.15 1.22 -5.78
C GLN A 72 19.75 -0.25 -5.98
N ILE A 73 19.25 -0.92 -4.94
CA ILE A 73 18.85 -2.34 -5.00
C ILE A 73 17.67 -2.52 -5.94
N TYR A 74 16.65 -1.66 -5.86
CA TYR A 74 15.47 -1.74 -6.73
C TYR A 74 15.81 -1.44 -8.19
N GLN A 75 16.68 -0.46 -8.45
CA GLN A 75 17.21 -0.18 -9.80
C GLN A 75 17.98 -1.40 -10.36
N GLN A 76 18.87 -2.03 -9.57
CA GLN A 76 19.59 -3.23 -9.98
C GLN A 76 18.65 -4.41 -10.25
N ALA A 77 17.60 -4.56 -9.46
CA ALA A 77 16.56 -5.57 -9.67
C ALA A 77 15.65 -5.27 -10.88
N GLN A 78 15.72 -4.07 -11.45
CA GLN A 78 14.81 -3.61 -12.51
C GLN A 78 13.33 -3.64 -12.05
N VAL A 79 13.08 -3.26 -10.82
CA VAL A 79 11.75 -3.00 -10.24
C VAL A 79 11.69 -1.51 -9.99
N ALA A 80 10.69 -0.82 -10.53
CA ALA A 80 10.59 0.63 -10.39
C ALA A 80 10.50 1.03 -8.91
N TRP A 81 11.34 1.97 -8.51
CA TRP A 81 11.43 2.50 -7.15
C TRP A 81 10.52 3.69 -6.98
N GLY A 82 9.66 3.66 -5.99
CA GLY A 82 8.76 4.76 -5.66
C GLY A 82 8.91 5.24 -4.22
N ILE A 83 8.59 6.51 -4.01
CA ILE A 83 8.47 7.13 -2.69
C ILE A 83 7.10 7.77 -2.58
N GLY A 84 6.42 7.55 -1.44
CA GLY A 84 5.16 8.21 -1.14
C GLY A 84 5.36 9.32 -0.11
N ILE A 85 5.03 10.55 -0.48
CA ILE A 85 5.01 11.68 0.45
C ILE A 85 3.58 12.02 0.87
N THR A 86 3.34 12.10 2.16
CA THR A 86 2.11 12.60 2.77
C THR A 86 2.41 13.97 3.39
N PRO A 87 2.27 15.08 2.67
CA PRO A 87 2.54 16.42 3.23
C PRO A 87 1.41 16.81 4.19
N PHE A 88 1.46 16.23 5.40
CA PHE A 88 0.38 16.27 6.38
C PHE A 88 -0.04 17.70 6.69
N GLU A 89 -1.33 17.97 6.59
CA GLU A 89 -1.98 19.27 6.85
C GLU A 89 -1.52 20.47 5.99
N ILE A 90 -0.64 20.27 4.99
CA ILE A 90 -0.19 21.36 4.10
C ILE A 90 -1.36 22.06 3.39
N HIS A 91 -2.46 21.34 3.13
CA HIS A 91 -3.63 21.85 2.44
C HIS A 91 -4.45 22.88 3.27
N HIS A 92 -4.21 22.99 4.57
CA HIS A 92 -4.79 24.02 5.42
C HIS A 92 -4.15 25.39 5.21
N ASN A 93 -2.83 25.42 4.91
CA ASN A 93 -2.10 26.63 4.63
C ASN A 93 -1.00 26.38 3.60
N PHE A 94 -1.35 26.50 2.31
CA PHE A 94 -0.41 26.33 1.20
C PHE A 94 0.15 27.68 0.76
N ASP A 95 0.80 28.39 1.70
CA ASP A 95 1.48 29.67 1.47
C ASP A 95 2.91 29.49 0.91
N ASP A 96 3.62 30.60 0.75
CA ASP A 96 4.96 30.57 0.16
C ASP A 96 6.01 29.90 1.04
N ASP A 97 5.85 29.92 2.38
CA ASP A 97 6.72 29.18 3.30
C ASP A 97 6.50 27.66 3.16
N ALA A 98 5.25 27.23 3.14
CA ALA A 98 4.90 25.83 2.91
C ALA A 98 5.40 25.33 1.55
N LYS A 99 5.28 26.14 0.49
CA LYS A 99 5.84 25.82 -0.84
C LYS A 99 7.36 25.68 -0.81
N ALA A 100 8.09 26.61 -0.15
CA ALA A 100 9.54 26.55 -0.05
C ALA A 100 10.04 25.31 0.70
N LYS A 101 9.34 24.92 1.78
CA LYS A 101 9.60 23.67 2.51
C LYS A 101 9.35 22.45 1.65
N LEU A 102 8.23 22.43 0.91
CA LEU A 102 7.89 21.36 0.00
C LEU A 102 8.94 21.18 -1.09
N ASP A 103 9.35 22.28 -1.74
CA ASP A 103 10.41 22.26 -2.77
C ASP A 103 11.72 21.71 -2.22
N THR A 104 12.06 22.05 -0.97
CA THR A 104 13.27 21.53 -0.32
C THR A 104 13.17 20.03 -0.08
N LYS A 105 12.01 19.56 0.35
CA LYS A 105 11.75 18.12 0.55
C LYS A 105 11.81 17.36 -0.78
N ILE A 106 11.19 17.89 -1.85
CA ILE A 106 11.21 17.25 -3.16
C ILE A 106 12.63 17.17 -3.73
N ARG A 107 13.47 18.21 -3.54
CA ARG A 107 14.90 18.13 -3.90
C ARG A 107 15.63 17.01 -3.16
N SER A 108 15.33 16.79 -1.88
CA SER A 108 15.90 15.67 -1.12
C SER A 108 15.42 14.31 -1.65
N ILE A 109 14.14 14.21 -2.02
CA ILE A 109 13.57 13.00 -2.64
C ILE A 109 14.20 12.75 -4.02
N ASN A 110 14.42 13.77 -4.84
CA ASN A 110 15.06 13.65 -6.15
C ASN A 110 16.45 12.99 -6.08
N ASN A 111 17.22 13.26 -5.01
CA ASN A 111 18.53 12.62 -4.80
C ASN A 111 18.43 11.11 -4.53
N LEU A 112 17.24 10.59 -4.20
CA LEU A 112 16.95 9.16 -4.09
C LEU A 112 16.51 8.54 -5.43
N GLN A 113 16.44 9.35 -6.50
CA GLN A 113 16.15 8.95 -7.87
C GLN A 113 14.88 8.05 -7.99
N PRO A 114 13.72 8.45 -7.46
CA PRO A 114 12.53 7.64 -7.61
C PRO A 114 12.02 7.67 -9.05
N ASP A 115 11.57 6.51 -9.55
CA ASP A 115 10.81 6.41 -10.80
C ASP A 115 9.37 6.90 -10.60
N ILE A 116 8.81 6.65 -9.41
CA ILE A 116 7.43 6.97 -9.04
C ILE A 116 7.42 7.88 -7.82
N LEU A 117 6.70 8.98 -7.89
CA LEU A 117 6.39 9.80 -6.73
C LEU A 117 4.88 9.72 -6.45
N ALA A 118 4.53 9.11 -5.30
CA ALA A 118 3.16 9.05 -4.82
C ALA A 118 2.89 10.22 -3.87
N ILE A 119 1.82 10.98 -4.14
CA ILE A 119 1.41 12.15 -3.37
C ILE A 119 0.14 11.77 -2.61
N LEU A 120 0.26 11.66 -1.29
CA LEU A 120 -0.73 10.98 -0.47
C LEU A 120 -1.48 12.00 0.41
N PHE A 121 -2.76 12.22 0.13
CA PHE A 121 -3.65 13.07 0.93
C PHE A 121 -4.68 12.24 1.72
N ASP A 122 -4.47 10.94 1.82
CA ASP A 122 -5.23 10.06 2.69
C ASP A 122 -4.97 10.38 4.17
N ASP A 123 -5.92 9.99 5.02
CA ASP A 123 -5.87 10.15 6.49
C ASP A 123 -5.69 11.61 6.96
N MET A 124 -6.31 12.55 6.25
CA MET A 124 -6.34 13.98 6.56
C MET A 124 -7.76 14.52 6.52
N ARG A 125 -8.02 15.58 7.28
CA ARG A 125 -9.32 16.28 7.19
C ARG A 125 -9.54 16.86 5.79
N GLY A 126 -10.79 16.79 5.31
CA GLY A 126 -11.13 17.18 3.95
C GLY A 126 -12.42 18.02 3.82
N ASP A 127 -13.01 18.44 4.93
CA ASP A 127 -14.31 19.14 4.99
C ASP A 127 -14.23 20.64 4.64
N PHE A 128 -13.54 21.00 3.57
CA PHE A 128 -13.47 22.37 3.09
C PHE A 128 -13.65 22.50 1.57
N ALA A 129 -14.39 23.54 1.16
CA ALA A 129 -14.93 23.68 -0.19
C ALA A 129 -13.88 23.62 -1.32
N ARG A 130 -12.63 24.05 -1.08
CA ARG A 130 -11.57 24.11 -2.11
C ARG A 130 -10.62 22.92 -2.07
N LEU A 131 -10.95 21.84 -1.39
CA LEU A 131 -10.07 20.67 -1.22
C LEU A 131 -9.49 20.16 -2.54
N ALA A 132 -10.34 19.90 -3.54
CA ALA A 132 -9.90 19.40 -4.85
C ALA A 132 -8.90 20.33 -5.53
N GLN A 133 -9.16 21.66 -5.50
CA GLN A 133 -8.26 22.67 -6.06
C GLN A 133 -6.91 22.65 -5.34
N THR A 134 -6.94 22.73 -4.01
CA THR A 134 -5.72 22.80 -3.19
C THR A 134 -4.86 21.54 -3.38
N GLN A 135 -5.47 20.35 -3.41
CA GLN A 135 -4.73 19.10 -3.66
C GLN A 135 -4.15 19.05 -5.06
N SER A 136 -4.86 19.56 -6.06
CA SER A 136 -4.34 19.67 -7.43
C SER A 136 -3.17 20.64 -7.51
N ASP A 137 -3.25 21.81 -6.88
CA ASP A 137 -2.19 22.82 -6.86
C ASP A 137 -0.91 22.28 -6.19
N ILE A 138 -1.06 21.57 -5.05
CA ILE A 138 0.07 20.92 -4.36
C ILE A 138 0.68 19.84 -5.25
N THR A 139 -0.15 19.01 -5.88
CA THR A 139 0.32 17.94 -6.78
C THR A 139 1.11 18.52 -7.95
N HIS A 140 0.60 19.56 -8.60
CA HIS A 140 1.30 20.21 -9.70
C HIS A 140 2.62 20.85 -9.26
N ARG A 141 2.66 21.49 -8.07
CA ARG A 141 3.90 22.01 -7.52
C ARG A 141 4.95 20.93 -7.29
N ILE A 142 4.54 19.78 -6.77
CA ILE A 142 5.43 18.62 -6.59
C ILE A 142 5.96 18.14 -7.94
N MET A 143 5.10 18.02 -8.94
CA MET A 143 5.50 17.60 -10.30
C MET A 143 6.52 18.54 -10.92
N GLU A 144 6.32 19.86 -10.79
CA GLU A 144 7.25 20.88 -11.31
C GLU A 144 8.66 20.77 -10.70
N GLN A 145 8.77 20.32 -9.47
CA GLN A 145 10.03 20.22 -8.73
C GLN A 145 10.65 18.81 -8.77
N SER A 146 9.91 17.79 -9.21
CA SER A 146 10.33 16.39 -9.17
C SER A 146 11.02 15.95 -10.44
N THR A 147 11.99 15.04 -10.28
CA THR A 147 12.65 14.33 -11.40
C THR A 147 12.03 12.96 -11.66
N ALA A 148 11.02 12.54 -10.89
CA ALA A 148 10.32 11.28 -11.11
C ALA A 148 9.63 11.25 -12.47
N SER A 149 9.59 10.09 -13.11
CA SER A 149 8.95 9.91 -14.42
C SER A 149 7.46 9.62 -14.35
N SER A 150 6.96 9.22 -13.18
CA SER A 150 5.56 8.84 -12.96
C SER A 150 5.03 9.44 -11.67
N PHE A 151 3.77 9.91 -11.71
CA PHE A 151 3.09 10.52 -10.58
C PHE A 151 1.78 9.80 -10.32
N ILE A 152 1.50 9.55 -9.04
CA ILE A 152 0.24 8.99 -8.61
C ILE A 152 -0.23 9.72 -7.35
N MET A 153 -1.51 10.08 -7.30
CA MET A 153 -2.08 10.86 -6.20
C MET A 153 -3.14 10.02 -5.47
N CYS A 154 -3.07 9.98 -4.14
CA CYS A 154 -4.17 9.47 -3.31
C CYS A 154 -5.00 10.62 -2.80
N PRO A 155 -6.29 10.73 -3.18
CA PRO A 155 -7.18 11.77 -2.67
C PRO A 155 -7.57 11.49 -1.21
N THR A 156 -7.99 12.51 -0.46
CA THR A 156 -8.51 12.32 0.91
C THR A 156 -9.72 11.37 0.93
N TYR A 157 -10.62 11.51 -0.04
CA TYR A 157 -11.76 10.60 -0.18
C TYR A 157 -11.46 9.57 -1.27
N TYR A 158 -10.68 8.58 -0.93
CA TYR A 158 -10.15 7.54 -1.81
C TYR A 158 -11.06 6.31 -1.97
N SER A 159 -12.28 6.39 -1.42
CA SER A 159 -13.31 5.35 -1.47
C SER A 159 -14.71 5.98 -1.44
N THR A 160 -15.74 5.20 -1.77
CA THR A 160 -17.14 5.58 -1.48
C THR A 160 -17.58 5.17 -0.08
N ASP A 161 -16.70 4.58 0.72
CA ASP A 161 -17.02 4.18 2.10
C ASP A 161 -17.42 5.40 2.95
N PRO A 162 -18.61 5.38 3.59
CA PRO A 162 -19.04 6.46 4.47
C PRO A 162 -18.14 6.67 5.71
N VAL A 163 -17.24 5.73 6.01
CA VAL A 163 -16.29 5.89 7.11
C VAL A 163 -15.39 7.10 6.88
N LEU A 164 -15.02 7.38 5.61
CA LEU A 164 -14.17 8.51 5.29
C LEU A 164 -14.82 9.85 5.63
N ASP A 165 -16.13 9.99 5.34
CA ASP A 165 -16.89 11.21 5.69
C ASP A 165 -17.03 11.36 7.22
N ARG A 166 -17.18 10.25 7.96
CA ARG A 166 -17.23 10.29 9.44
C ARG A 166 -15.90 10.67 10.08
N VAL A 167 -14.78 10.21 9.51
CA VAL A 167 -13.44 10.41 10.09
C VAL A 167 -12.79 11.70 9.62
N PHE A 168 -12.95 12.06 8.33
CA PHE A 168 -12.25 13.20 7.73
C PHE A 168 -13.16 14.43 7.52
N GLY A 169 -14.44 14.34 7.90
CA GLY A 169 -15.45 15.36 7.70
C GLY A 169 -16.18 15.19 6.37
N ASP A 170 -17.26 15.98 6.18
CA ASP A 170 -18.13 15.84 5.02
C ASP A 170 -17.39 16.11 3.70
N ARG A 171 -17.51 15.17 2.77
CA ARG A 171 -16.92 15.26 1.43
C ARG A 171 -17.49 16.47 0.67
N PRO A 172 -16.65 17.39 0.15
CA PRO A 172 -17.14 18.51 -0.66
C PRO A 172 -17.94 18.03 -1.88
N PRO A 173 -19.04 18.72 -2.24
CA PRO A 173 -19.82 18.39 -3.43
C PRO A 173 -18.95 18.32 -4.69
N LEU A 174 -19.19 17.30 -5.51
CA LEU A 174 -18.47 17.07 -6.78
C LEU A 174 -16.95 16.92 -6.64
N TYR A 175 -16.44 16.57 -5.45
CA TYR A 175 -15.02 16.51 -5.15
C TYR A 175 -14.21 15.71 -6.20
N LEU A 176 -14.57 14.44 -6.48
CA LEU A 176 -13.85 13.60 -7.43
C LEU A 176 -13.92 14.15 -8.85
N LYS A 177 -15.08 14.68 -9.27
CA LYS A 177 -15.24 15.26 -10.60
C LYS A 177 -14.36 16.51 -10.76
N THR A 178 -14.35 17.37 -9.77
CA THR A 178 -13.52 18.59 -9.76
C THR A 178 -12.04 18.21 -9.75
N LEU A 179 -11.62 17.25 -8.93
CA LEU A 179 -10.26 16.74 -8.88
C LEU A 179 -9.84 16.18 -10.25
N GLY A 180 -10.67 15.35 -10.87
CA GLY A 180 -10.41 14.77 -12.19
C GLY A 180 -10.27 15.79 -13.31
N GLN A 181 -10.98 16.91 -13.22
CA GLN A 181 -10.90 18.03 -14.17
C GLN A 181 -9.63 18.90 -13.99
N LEU A 182 -9.17 19.05 -12.76
CA LEU A 182 -8.06 19.94 -12.41
C LEU A 182 -6.70 19.26 -12.52
N LEU A 183 -6.60 17.97 -12.16
CA LEU A 183 -5.34 17.24 -12.21
C LEU A 183 -4.86 17.04 -13.65
N ASP A 184 -3.55 17.23 -13.85
CA ASP A 184 -2.90 16.88 -15.12
C ASP A 184 -3.24 15.41 -15.50
N PRO A 185 -3.60 15.13 -16.76
CA PRO A 185 -3.95 13.78 -17.23
C PRO A 185 -2.85 12.74 -17.03
N VAL A 186 -1.59 13.12 -16.87
CA VAL A 186 -0.47 12.16 -16.61
C VAL A 186 -0.47 11.63 -15.20
N VAL A 187 -1.16 12.29 -14.25
CA VAL A 187 -1.23 11.87 -12.85
C VAL A 187 -2.24 10.74 -12.72
N ASP A 188 -1.79 9.59 -12.28
CA ASP A 188 -2.67 8.50 -11.89
C ASP A 188 -3.35 8.80 -10.54
N VAL A 189 -4.50 8.19 -10.28
CA VAL A 189 -5.26 8.43 -9.04
C VAL A 189 -5.53 7.10 -8.35
N PHE A 190 -5.16 7.00 -7.09
CA PHE A 190 -5.48 5.85 -6.25
C PHE A 190 -6.96 5.80 -5.87
N TRP A 191 -7.47 4.58 -5.77
CA TRP A 191 -8.83 4.28 -5.36
C TRP A 191 -8.89 2.91 -4.68
N THR A 192 -9.54 2.79 -3.51
CA THR A 192 -9.61 1.51 -2.79
C THR A 192 -10.88 0.70 -3.11
N GLY A 193 -11.81 1.26 -3.88
CA GLY A 193 -13.08 0.60 -4.22
C GLY A 193 -14.27 1.17 -3.45
N GLU A 194 -15.30 0.35 -3.24
CA GLU A 194 -16.51 0.76 -2.51
C GLU A 194 -16.27 0.90 -1.01
N LYS A 195 -15.24 0.22 -0.49
CA LYS A 195 -14.80 0.24 0.90
C LYS A 195 -13.33 0.63 1.01
N VAL A 196 -12.91 1.05 2.20
CA VAL A 196 -11.48 1.25 2.50
C VAL A 196 -10.73 -0.08 2.29
N CYS A 197 -11.22 -1.16 2.87
CA CYS A 197 -10.73 -2.52 2.63
C CYS A 197 -11.75 -3.28 1.76
N SER A 198 -11.73 -3.03 0.44
CA SER A 198 -12.61 -3.72 -0.50
C SER A 198 -12.17 -5.16 -0.72
N THR A 199 -13.12 -6.09 -0.71
CA THR A 199 -12.89 -7.50 -1.05
C THR A 199 -13.28 -7.82 -2.49
N THR A 200 -14.01 -6.90 -3.14
CA THR A 200 -14.47 -7.02 -4.53
C THR A 200 -14.40 -5.67 -5.26
N TYR A 201 -14.30 -5.73 -6.58
CA TYR A 201 -14.18 -4.56 -7.45
C TYR A 201 -15.20 -4.64 -8.59
N PRO A 202 -16.49 -4.27 -8.35
CA PRO A 202 -17.54 -4.36 -9.37
C PRO A 202 -17.24 -3.46 -10.58
N ALA A 203 -17.36 -3.98 -11.79
CA ALA A 203 -17.10 -3.23 -13.02
C ALA A 203 -17.92 -1.94 -13.13
N ALA A 204 -19.20 -1.98 -12.75
CA ALA A 204 -20.07 -0.79 -12.76
C ALA A 204 -19.56 0.31 -11.84
N HIS A 205 -19.05 -0.04 -10.63
CA HIS A 205 -18.44 0.92 -9.72
C HIS A 205 -17.18 1.55 -10.34
N LEU A 206 -16.27 0.75 -10.88
CA LEU A 206 -15.03 1.23 -11.50
C LEU A 206 -15.30 2.13 -12.72
N GLN A 207 -16.31 1.80 -13.53
CA GLN A 207 -16.76 2.65 -14.64
C GLN A 207 -17.30 3.99 -14.14
N HIS A 208 -18.11 3.98 -13.07
CA HIS A 208 -18.62 5.20 -12.46
C HIS A 208 -17.48 6.10 -11.95
N ILE A 209 -16.49 5.53 -11.25
CA ILE A 209 -15.34 6.29 -10.76
C ILE A 209 -14.47 6.81 -11.92
N THR A 210 -14.29 6.01 -12.96
CA THR A 210 -13.61 6.44 -14.19
C THR A 210 -14.28 7.67 -14.81
N ALA A 211 -15.63 7.69 -14.85
CA ALA A 211 -16.39 8.83 -15.36
C ALA A 211 -16.25 10.07 -14.47
N GLN A 212 -16.18 9.89 -13.14
CA GLN A 212 -15.94 10.99 -12.19
C GLN A 212 -14.53 11.59 -12.34
N LEU A 213 -13.51 10.74 -12.39
CA LEU A 213 -12.11 11.15 -12.45
C LEU A 213 -11.63 11.54 -13.87
N GLY A 214 -12.39 11.19 -14.92
CA GLY A 214 -11.97 11.35 -16.32
C GLY A 214 -10.80 10.43 -16.73
N ARG A 215 -10.46 9.45 -15.88
CA ARG A 215 -9.37 8.47 -16.09
C ARG A 215 -9.63 7.19 -15.30
N LYS A 216 -9.08 6.06 -15.75
CA LYS A 216 -9.13 4.80 -15.00
C LYS A 216 -8.33 4.98 -13.70
N PRO A 217 -8.87 4.56 -12.52
CA PRO A 217 -8.13 4.62 -11.27
C PRO A 217 -7.02 3.55 -11.24
N VAL A 218 -6.02 3.75 -10.39
CA VAL A 218 -5.12 2.68 -9.91
C VAL A 218 -5.71 2.17 -8.59
N ILE A 219 -5.90 0.87 -8.46
CA ILE A 219 -6.41 0.31 -7.21
C ILE A 219 -5.29 0.30 -6.16
N TRP A 220 -5.54 1.00 -5.05
CA TRP A 220 -4.82 0.74 -3.80
C TRP A 220 -5.55 -0.42 -3.11
N ASP A 221 -4.97 -1.60 -3.20
CA ASP A 221 -5.61 -2.83 -2.72
C ASP A 221 -5.22 -3.10 -1.27
N ASN A 222 -6.15 -2.89 -0.36
CA ASN A 222 -5.98 -3.14 1.06
C ASN A 222 -6.22 -4.63 1.43
N TYR A 223 -5.88 -5.53 0.52
CA TYR A 223 -5.66 -6.93 0.80
C TYR A 223 -4.22 -7.28 0.36
N PRO A 224 -3.37 -7.86 1.23
CA PRO A 224 -3.71 -8.50 2.50
C PRO A 224 -3.43 -7.65 3.77
N VAL A 225 -3.38 -6.32 3.71
CA VAL A 225 -3.06 -5.48 4.88
C VAL A 225 -3.84 -5.91 6.15
N ASN A 226 -3.18 -5.79 7.30
CA ASN A 226 -3.74 -6.17 8.60
C ASN A 226 -3.29 -5.23 9.73
N ASP A 227 -3.25 -3.94 9.47
CA ASP A 227 -2.69 -2.91 10.37
C ASP A 227 -3.72 -2.22 11.28
N GLY A 228 -5.02 -2.43 11.05
CA GLY A 228 -6.10 -1.85 11.85
C GLY A 228 -6.44 -2.63 13.11
N ALA A 229 -7.24 -2.04 14.00
CA ALA A 229 -7.59 -2.62 15.30
C ALA A 229 -8.30 -3.99 15.18
N LYS A 230 -9.12 -4.15 14.14
CA LYS A 230 -9.78 -5.43 13.85
C LYS A 230 -8.88 -6.36 13.05
N LEU A 231 -8.26 -5.83 11.99
CA LEU A 231 -7.53 -6.64 11.02
C LEU A 231 -6.23 -7.20 11.57
N CYS A 232 -5.57 -6.56 12.56
CA CYS A 232 -4.35 -7.08 13.20
C CYS A 232 -4.54 -8.43 13.89
N GLN A 233 -5.80 -8.81 14.17
CA GLN A 233 -6.17 -10.10 14.73
C GLN A 233 -6.05 -11.27 13.75
N PHE A 234 -5.86 -10.97 12.43
CA PHE A 234 -5.87 -11.97 11.37
C PHE A 234 -4.59 -11.96 10.54
N LEU A 235 -4.26 -13.12 9.97
CA LEU A 235 -3.29 -13.22 8.88
C LEU A 235 -4.03 -13.53 7.57
N HIS A 236 -3.91 -12.66 6.60
CA HIS A 236 -4.58 -12.80 5.31
C HIS A 236 -3.71 -13.60 4.34
N LEU A 237 -3.81 -14.92 4.40
CA LEU A 237 -2.93 -15.85 3.68
C LEU A 237 -3.58 -16.44 2.41
N ARG A 238 -4.91 -16.39 2.30
CA ARG A 238 -5.61 -16.92 1.11
C ARG A 238 -5.34 -16.08 -0.13
N PRO A 239 -5.45 -16.68 -1.31
CA PRO A 239 -5.34 -15.94 -2.57
C PRO A 239 -6.33 -14.78 -2.65
N PHE A 240 -5.98 -13.78 -3.46
CA PHE A 240 -6.88 -12.67 -3.78
C PHE A 240 -8.18 -13.17 -4.40
N GLY A 241 -9.27 -12.46 -4.13
CA GLY A 241 -10.56 -12.74 -4.73
C GLY A 241 -10.56 -12.62 -6.26
N GLU A 242 -11.50 -13.25 -6.91
CA GLU A 242 -11.61 -13.33 -8.38
C GLU A 242 -11.63 -11.94 -9.05
N SER A 243 -12.29 -10.95 -8.44
CA SER A 243 -12.34 -9.59 -8.99
C SER A 243 -10.98 -8.89 -9.07
N ALA A 244 -10.05 -9.20 -8.18
CA ALA A 244 -8.69 -8.65 -8.21
C ALA A 244 -7.86 -9.21 -9.39
N GLN A 245 -8.21 -10.38 -9.91
CA GLN A 245 -7.56 -10.99 -11.06
C GLN A 245 -7.93 -10.28 -12.37
N HIS A 246 -9.09 -9.64 -12.44
CA HIS A 246 -9.64 -9.01 -13.66
C HIS A 246 -9.54 -7.47 -13.67
N LEU A 247 -8.81 -6.87 -12.75
CA LEU A 247 -8.68 -5.42 -12.62
C LEU A 247 -8.16 -4.73 -13.89
N ALA A 248 -7.30 -5.37 -14.67
CA ALA A 248 -6.66 -4.77 -15.86
C ALA A 248 -7.66 -4.22 -16.90
N THR A 249 -8.88 -4.75 -16.95
CA THR A 249 -9.92 -4.25 -17.86
C THR A 249 -10.42 -2.86 -17.47
N TRP A 250 -10.54 -2.58 -16.16
CA TRP A 250 -11.27 -1.42 -15.64
C TRP A 250 -10.38 -0.39 -14.94
N THR A 251 -9.11 -0.71 -14.71
CA THR A 251 -8.17 0.12 -13.95
C THR A 251 -6.88 0.35 -14.70
N ALA A 252 -6.09 1.32 -14.26
CA ALA A 252 -4.76 1.62 -14.82
C ALA A 252 -3.65 0.78 -14.16
N GLY A 253 -3.89 0.23 -12.96
CA GLY A 253 -2.92 -0.57 -12.22
C GLY A 253 -3.45 -1.03 -10.86
N GLN A 254 -2.61 -1.75 -10.12
CA GLN A 254 -2.88 -2.23 -8.77
C GLN A 254 -1.63 -2.05 -7.89
N ALA A 255 -1.75 -1.30 -6.80
CA ALA A 255 -0.76 -1.17 -5.75
C ALA A 255 -1.27 -1.93 -4.52
N ILE A 256 -0.62 -3.00 -4.17
CA ILE A 256 -1.04 -3.87 -3.08
C ILE A 256 -0.39 -3.38 -1.79
N ASN A 257 -1.21 -3.16 -0.76
CA ASN A 257 -0.78 -2.84 0.60
C ASN A 257 -0.66 -4.14 1.40
N PRO A 258 0.57 -4.60 1.72
CA PRO A 258 0.80 -5.89 2.36
C PRO A 258 0.53 -5.86 3.87
N MET A 259 0.58 -7.03 4.53
CA MET A 259 0.56 -7.13 5.99
C MET A 259 1.83 -6.57 6.64
N ASN A 260 1.76 -6.28 7.94
CA ASN A 260 2.95 -6.04 8.76
C ASN A 260 3.95 -7.21 8.71
N GLN A 261 3.46 -8.43 8.44
CA GLN A 261 4.24 -9.66 8.24
C GLN A 261 4.69 -9.74 6.78
N ALA A 262 5.91 -9.28 6.51
CA ALA A 262 6.46 -9.16 5.17
C ALA A 262 6.55 -10.51 4.43
N TYR A 263 7.13 -11.50 5.09
CA TYR A 263 7.34 -12.82 4.50
C TYR A 263 6.01 -13.56 4.30
N LEU A 264 5.11 -13.52 5.27
CA LEU A 264 3.79 -14.13 5.12
C LEU A 264 2.97 -13.46 4.01
N SER A 265 3.15 -12.17 3.78
CA SER A 265 2.53 -11.45 2.65
C SER A 265 2.96 -11.99 1.29
N GLN A 266 4.15 -12.60 1.18
CA GLN A 266 4.61 -13.18 -0.08
C GLN A 266 3.71 -14.33 -0.57
N ILE A 267 3.01 -15.01 0.33
CA ILE A 267 2.14 -16.14 -0.01
C ILE A 267 0.96 -15.69 -0.89
N PRO A 268 0.06 -14.79 -0.47
CA PRO A 268 -1.02 -14.30 -1.33
C PRO A 268 -0.50 -13.51 -2.54
N LEU A 269 0.63 -12.80 -2.42
CA LEU A 269 1.24 -12.08 -3.54
C LEU A 269 1.73 -13.04 -4.63
N MET A 270 2.40 -14.12 -4.28
CA MET A 270 2.82 -15.14 -5.25
C MET A 270 1.61 -15.84 -5.89
N ALA A 271 0.59 -16.16 -5.10
CA ALA A 271 -0.64 -16.76 -5.59
C ALA A 271 -1.38 -15.87 -6.61
N LEU A 272 -1.33 -14.54 -6.46
CA LEU A 272 -1.98 -13.60 -7.38
C LEU A 272 -1.33 -13.57 -8.77
N THR A 273 -0.02 -13.75 -8.86
CA THR A 273 0.75 -13.67 -10.12
C THR A 273 1.01 -15.01 -10.76
N ALA A 274 0.85 -16.09 -10.00
CA ALA A 274 1.02 -17.45 -10.50
C ALA A 274 -0.17 -17.87 -11.38
N SER A 275 0.12 -18.69 -12.40
CA SER A 275 -0.90 -19.28 -13.28
C SER A 275 -1.70 -20.41 -12.60
N TYR A 276 -1.59 -20.58 -11.29
CA TYR A 276 -2.21 -21.66 -10.52
C TYR A 276 -3.64 -21.28 -10.13
N GLN A 277 -4.62 -21.99 -10.65
CA GLN A 277 -6.04 -21.80 -10.29
C GLN A 277 -6.51 -22.77 -9.21
N GLN A 278 -5.91 -23.96 -9.08
CA GLN A 278 -6.19 -24.90 -8.01
C GLN A 278 -5.03 -24.92 -7.01
N ASP A 279 -5.36 -24.91 -5.72
CA ASP A 279 -4.42 -24.98 -4.61
C ASP A 279 -3.33 -23.85 -4.57
N ALA A 280 -3.70 -22.64 -5.00
CA ALA A 280 -2.77 -21.50 -5.09
C ALA A 280 -2.09 -21.18 -3.74
N LEU A 281 -2.81 -21.32 -2.62
CA LEU A 281 -2.25 -21.17 -1.27
C LEU A 281 -1.16 -22.21 -1.02
N TYR A 282 -1.49 -23.50 -1.22
CA TYR A 282 -0.55 -24.59 -0.99
C TYR A 282 0.69 -24.46 -1.89
N SER A 283 0.49 -24.19 -3.17
CA SER A 283 1.59 -24.06 -4.13
C SER A 283 2.54 -22.91 -3.78
N ALA A 284 2.01 -21.74 -3.41
CA ALA A 284 2.82 -20.60 -2.98
C ALA A 284 3.55 -20.90 -1.66
N ALA A 285 2.87 -21.44 -0.67
CA ALA A 285 3.46 -21.80 0.61
C ALA A 285 4.53 -22.90 0.47
N CYS A 286 4.32 -23.88 -0.43
CA CYS A 286 5.27 -24.94 -0.72
C CYS A 286 6.55 -24.38 -1.36
N HIS A 287 6.40 -23.47 -2.33
CA HIS A 287 7.53 -22.81 -2.97
C HIS A 287 8.38 -21.99 -1.99
N LEU A 288 7.75 -21.31 -1.05
CA LEU A 288 8.38 -20.37 -0.11
C LEU A 288 8.91 -21.04 1.16
N GLY A 289 8.16 -22.00 1.72
CA GLY A 289 8.43 -22.61 3.04
C GLY A 289 8.65 -24.12 3.01
N GLY A 290 8.47 -24.77 1.88
CA GLY A 290 8.56 -26.21 1.71
C GLY A 290 7.25 -26.96 1.98
N GLU A 291 7.20 -28.21 1.58
CA GLU A 291 5.99 -29.05 1.54
C GLU A 291 5.34 -29.23 2.91
N VAL A 292 6.14 -29.50 3.94
CA VAL A 292 5.62 -29.71 5.31
C VAL A 292 5.02 -28.42 5.89
N PHE A 293 5.68 -27.27 5.66
CA PHE A 293 5.17 -25.96 6.04
C PHE A 293 3.84 -25.67 5.35
N ALA A 294 3.74 -25.91 4.04
CA ALA A 294 2.53 -25.68 3.26
C ALA A 294 1.37 -26.56 3.72
N THR A 295 1.63 -27.82 4.05
CA THR A 295 0.62 -28.75 4.59
C THR A 295 0.04 -28.22 5.90
N TYR A 296 0.91 -27.82 6.86
CA TYR A 296 0.45 -27.26 8.12
C TYR A 296 -0.29 -25.94 7.92
N LEU A 297 0.20 -25.08 7.04
CA LEU A 297 -0.46 -23.79 6.78
C LEU A 297 -1.86 -23.98 6.21
N LEU A 298 -2.06 -24.95 5.32
CA LEU A 298 -3.38 -25.27 4.75
C LEU A 298 -4.35 -25.80 5.81
N GLU A 299 -3.86 -26.64 6.75
CA GLU A 299 -4.66 -27.13 7.89
C GLU A 299 -5.08 -26.01 8.84
N ASP A 300 -4.17 -25.05 9.08
CA ASP A 300 -4.34 -24.02 10.12
C ASP A 300 -4.85 -22.67 9.58
N VAL A 301 -5.00 -22.51 8.25
CA VAL A 301 -5.37 -21.20 7.65
C VAL A 301 -6.67 -20.64 8.19
N ALA A 302 -7.64 -21.50 8.54
CA ALA A 302 -8.90 -21.06 9.15
C ALA A 302 -8.68 -20.43 10.53
N ALA A 303 -7.79 -21.00 11.34
CA ALA A 303 -7.43 -20.43 12.64
C ALA A 303 -6.77 -19.04 12.49
N PHE A 304 -5.97 -18.83 11.43
CA PHE A 304 -5.27 -17.58 11.21
C PHE A 304 -6.13 -16.50 10.54
N GLN A 305 -6.97 -16.87 9.58
CA GLN A 305 -7.70 -15.90 8.75
C GLN A 305 -9.17 -15.75 9.10
N ASP A 306 -9.82 -16.76 9.73
CA ASP A 306 -11.26 -16.73 10.04
C ASP A 306 -11.53 -16.58 11.54
N GLU A 307 -10.76 -17.28 12.40
CA GLU A 307 -10.91 -17.21 13.85
C GLU A 307 -10.15 -16.01 14.43
N GLY A 308 -8.86 -15.87 14.09
CA GLY A 308 -8.01 -14.80 14.57
C GLY A 308 -7.55 -14.95 16.03
N LEU A 309 -6.63 -14.07 16.45
CA LEU A 309 -5.96 -14.17 17.77
C LEU A 309 -6.92 -14.16 18.96
N GLU A 310 -8.02 -13.42 18.91
CA GLU A 310 -8.94 -13.31 20.05
C GLU A 310 -9.71 -14.60 20.33
N LEU A 311 -10.04 -15.38 19.30
CA LEU A 311 -10.78 -16.62 19.44
C LEU A 311 -9.88 -17.83 19.72
N LEU A 312 -8.59 -17.74 19.46
CA LEU A 312 -7.63 -18.79 19.74
C LEU A 312 -7.36 -18.90 21.25
N SER A 313 -7.66 -20.06 21.85
CA SER A 313 -7.29 -20.34 23.23
C SER A 313 -5.78 -20.32 23.45
N MET A 314 -5.35 -20.11 24.70
CA MET A 314 -3.91 -20.12 25.03
C MET A 314 -3.27 -21.48 24.73
N GLU A 315 -3.99 -22.58 24.92
CA GLU A 315 -3.53 -23.92 24.58
C GLU A 315 -3.34 -24.06 23.06
N ARG A 316 -4.33 -23.63 22.24
CA ARG A 316 -4.25 -23.67 20.78
C ARG A 316 -3.11 -22.80 20.25
N LYS A 317 -2.91 -21.59 20.80
CA LYS A 317 -1.77 -20.74 20.45
C LYS A 317 -0.44 -21.43 20.73
N LYS A 318 -0.33 -22.10 21.88
CA LYS A 318 0.88 -22.85 22.22
C LYS A 318 1.12 -24.00 21.25
N ASP A 319 0.10 -24.79 20.93
CA ASP A 319 0.22 -25.89 19.96
C ASP A 319 0.68 -25.40 18.58
N LEU A 320 0.13 -24.27 18.12
CA LEU A 320 0.53 -23.65 16.87
C LEU A 320 1.99 -23.14 16.92
N ILE A 321 2.40 -22.51 18.03
CA ILE A 321 3.80 -22.08 18.21
C ILE A 321 4.74 -23.30 18.18
N ASP A 322 4.41 -24.36 18.93
CA ASP A 322 5.22 -25.59 18.96
C ASP A 322 5.28 -26.28 17.59
N ARG A 323 4.23 -26.14 16.76
CA ARG A 323 4.18 -26.66 15.38
C ARG A 323 5.08 -25.88 14.43
N TYR A 324 5.10 -24.53 14.51
CA TYR A 324 5.78 -23.68 13.52
C TYR A 324 7.22 -23.26 13.91
N ALA A 325 7.54 -23.13 15.20
CA ALA A 325 8.87 -22.73 15.66
C ALA A 325 10.02 -23.61 15.13
N PRO A 326 9.86 -24.94 14.97
CA PRO A 326 10.94 -25.79 14.48
C PRO A 326 11.39 -25.52 13.05
N PHE A 327 10.61 -24.85 12.21
CA PHE A 327 10.99 -24.51 10.83
C PHE A 327 12.16 -23.53 10.75
N GLN A 328 12.29 -22.61 11.71
CA GLN A 328 13.37 -21.62 11.80
C GLN A 328 13.54 -20.79 10.51
N THR A 329 12.42 -20.50 9.82
CA THR A 329 12.37 -19.68 8.61
C THR A 329 11.79 -18.31 8.95
N PRO A 330 12.02 -17.27 8.12
CA PRO A 330 11.36 -15.97 8.30
C PRO A 330 9.83 -16.08 8.31
N TYR A 331 9.26 -16.98 7.54
CA TYR A 331 7.81 -17.23 7.48
C TYR A 331 7.27 -17.76 8.80
N SER A 332 7.92 -18.80 9.35
CA SER A 332 7.51 -19.36 10.64
C SER A 332 7.77 -18.40 11.80
N GLN A 333 8.83 -17.60 11.74
CA GLN A 333 9.12 -16.60 12.76
C GLN A 333 8.04 -15.51 12.82
N GLU A 334 7.60 -14.97 11.67
CA GLU A 334 6.52 -13.98 11.63
C GLU A 334 5.20 -14.54 12.16
N LEU A 335 4.93 -15.82 11.87
CA LEU A 335 3.73 -16.50 12.38
C LEU A 335 3.80 -16.67 13.91
N VAL A 336 4.93 -17.12 14.44
CA VAL A 336 5.17 -17.25 15.88
C VAL A 336 5.10 -15.88 16.57
N ASP A 337 5.75 -14.86 16.02
CA ASP A 337 5.69 -13.49 16.53
C ASP A 337 4.24 -12.98 16.60
N TRP A 338 3.43 -13.25 15.56
CA TRP A 338 2.02 -12.85 15.53
C TRP A 338 1.21 -13.59 16.61
N LEU A 339 1.37 -14.90 16.76
CA LEU A 339 0.72 -15.69 17.81
C LEU A 339 1.08 -15.19 19.22
N GLN A 340 2.28 -14.63 19.38
CA GLN A 340 2.76 -14.03 20.63
C GLN A 340 2.33 -12.57 20.82
N GLY A 341 1.55 -11.99 19.88
CA GLY A 341 1.06 -10.62 19.96
C GLY A 341 2.10 -9.54 19.67
N GLN A 342 3.16 -9.87 18.90
CA GLN A 342 4.24 -8.93 18.57
C GLN A 342 3.87 -7.92 17.46
N TYR A 343 2.63 -7.96 16.96
CA TYR A 343 2.10 -7.05 15.93
C TYR A 343 0.85 -6.31 16.43
N PRO A 344 0.99 -5.44 17.45
CA PRO A 344 -0.13 -4.64 17.93
C PRO A 344 -0.52 -3.61 16.87
N PHE A 345 -1.80 -3.24 16.82
CA PHE A 345 -2.25 -2.16 15.96
C PHE A 345 -1.71 -0.80 16.42
N ASP A 346 -1.60 0.13 15.47
CA ASP A 346 -1.26 1.53 15.76
C ASP A 346 -2.58 2.34 15.87
N PRO A 347 -2.85 3.01 17.02
CA PRO A 347 -4.04 3.83 17.19
C PRO A 347 -4.18 5.00 16.18
N ALA A 348 -3.14 5.30 15.42
CA ALA A 348 -3.20 6.28 14.33
C ALA A 348 -3.93 5.75 13.09
N CYS A 349 -4.14 4.43 12.96
CA CYS A 349 -5.01 3.84 11.94
C CYS A 349 -6.47 4.03 12.32
N LEU A 350 -7.19 4.89 11.58
CA LEU A 350 -8.55 5.32 11.92
C LEU A 350 -9.65 4.68 11.06
N THR A 351 -9.30 3.91 10.04
CA THR A 351 -10.20 3.53 8.93
C THR A 351 -10.34 2.03 8.71
N ASP A 352 -10.17 1.23 9.72
CA ASP A 352 -10.37 -0.22 9.62
C ASP A 352 -11.83 -0.69 9.92
#